data_c90a1185108a1b795ecf7b23a18d2f0f
#
_entry.id   c90a1185108a1b795ecf7b23a18d2f0f
#
_cell.length_a   1.000
_cell.length_b   1.000
_cell.length_c   1.000
_cell.angle_alpha   90.00
_cell.angle_beta   90.00
_cell.angle_gamma   90.00
#
_symmetry.space_group_name_H-M   'P 1'
#
loop_
_entity.id
_entity.type
_entity.pdbx_description
1 polymer ?
#
loop_
_entity_poly.entity_id
_entity_poly.type
_entity_poly.pdbx_seq_one_letter_code
_entity_poly.pdbx_strand_id
1 'polypeptide(L)' 'MADVMYIEAYDDYVKIFTKDTYYLKKKTMNYYEEVLDKTHFFRTHRSFIINLQE' A
#
# COMPACT_ATOMS: atom_id res chain seq x y z
N MET A 1 8.38 -7.20 3.06
CA MET A 1 6.98 -6.74 3.18
C MET A 1 6.01 -7.77 2.68
N ALA A 2 6.27 -9.01 3.02
CA ALA A 2 5.47 -10.11 2.50
C ALA A 2 4.05 -10.13 3.00
N ASP A 3 3.80 -9.47 4.13
CA ASP A 3 2.48 -9.54 4.76
C ASP A 3 1.53 -8.45 4.31
N VAL A 4 1.99 -7.51 3.50
CA VAL A 4 1.14 -6.42 3.06
C VAL A 4 0.20 -6.92 1.97
N MET A 5 -1.10 -6.73 2.16
CA MET A 5 -2.09 -7.14 1.19
C MET A 5 -2.44 -6.01 0.24
N TYR A 6 -2.71 -4.83 0.78
CA TYR A 6 -2.95 -3.66 -0.07
C TYR A 6 -2.77 -2.40 0.76
N ILE A 7 -2.67 -1.28 0.06
CA ILE A 7 -2.46 0.02 0.66
C ILE A 7 -3.53 0.96 0.14
N GLU A 8 -4.16 1.70 1.02
CA GLU A 8 -5.24 2.61 0.67
C GLU A 8 -4.93 4.01 1.17
N ALA A 9 -5.12 5.00 0.32
CA ALA A 9 -4.99 6.39 0.73
C ALA A 9 -6.18 6.77 1.61
N TYR A 10 -5.90 7.48 2.70
CA TYR A 10 -6.93 7.85 3.66
C TYR A 10 -6.59 9.23 4.21
N ASP A 11 -7.18 10.25 3.61
CA ASP A 11 -6.95 11.65 4.00
C ASP A 11 -5.45 11.96 3.94
N ASP A 12 -4.85 12.38 5.03
CA ASP A 12 -3.41 12.68 5.09
C ASP A 12 -2.58 11.45 5.42
N TYR A 13 -3.20 10.30 5.52
CA TYR A 13 -2.55 9.07 5.93
C TYR A 13 -2.67 8.03 4.87
N VAL A 14 -1.88 6.98 5.03
CA VAL A 14 -1.97 5.81 4.18
C VAL A 14 -2.22 4.62 5.11
N LYS A 15 -3.26 3.83 4.80
CA LYS A 15 -3.54 2.60 5.54
C LYS A 15 -2.87 1.45 4.83
N ILE A 16 -2.00 0.76 5.57
CA ILE A 16 -1.32 -0.42 5.06
C ILE A 16 -1.99 -1.63 5.67
N PHE A 17 -2.74 -2.37 4.86
CA PHE A 17 -3.49 -3.53 5.34
C PHE A 17 -2.63 -4.77 5.25
N THR A 18 -2.56 -5.49 6.36
CA THR A 18 -1.87 -6.77 6.40
C THR A 18 -2.90 -7.85 6.64
N LYS A 19 -2.41 -9.07 6.75
CA LYS A 19 -3.28 -10.23 6.94
C LYS A 19 -4.11 -10.11 8.21
N ASP A 20 -3.54 -9.58 9.28
CA ASP A 20 -4.19 -9.59 10.59
C ASP A 20 -4.61 -8.20 11.07
N THR A 21 -4.05 -7.15 10.51
CA THR A 21 -4.28 -5.82 11.03
C THR A 21 -3.96 -4.79 9.96
N TYR A 22 -3.93 -3.52 10.36
CA TYR A 22 -3.52 -2.45 9.45
C TYR A 22 -2.68 -1.44 10.22
N TYR A 23 -1.95 -0.63 9.46
CA TYR A 23 -1.14 0.43 10.03
C TYR A 23 -1.47 1.74 9.33
N LEU A 24 -1.43 2.82 10.12
CA LEU A 24 -1.59 4.17 9.58
C LEU A 24 -0.23 4.84 9.54
N LYS A 25 0.13 5.36 8.36
CA LYS A 25 1.39 6.06 8.17
C LYS A 25 1.12 7.40 7.52
N LYS A 26 1.78 8.43 8.00
CA LYS A 26 1.62 9.77 7.42
C LYS A 26 2.59 9.92 6.26
N LYS A 27 2.28 9.24 5.16
CA LYS A 27 3.07 9.24 3.94
C LYS A 27 2.14 9.39 2.75
N THR A 28 2.71 9.67 1.59
CA THR A 28 1.92 9.80 0.38
C THR A 28 1.89 8.46 -0.37
N MET A 29 0.89 8.31 -1.24
CA MET A 29 0.85 7.14 -2.12
C MET A 29 2.03 7.12 -3.07
N ASN A 30 2.47 8.30 -3.52
CA ASN A 30 3.64 8.37 -4.39
C ASN A 30 4.89 7.85 -3.70
N TYR A 31 5.02 8.11 -2.42
CA TYR A 31 6.14 7.58 -1.66
C TYR A 31 6.17 6.06 -1.72
N TYR A 32 5.02 5.43 -1.47
CA TYR A 32 4.97 3.97 -1.48
C TYR A 32 5.10 3.40 -2.88
N GLU A 33 4.60 4.11 -3.87
CA GLU A 33 4.76 3.67 -5.24
C GLU A 33 6.23 3.59 -5.64
N GLU A 34 7.04 4.48 -5.08
CA GLU A 34 8.47 4.49 -5.40
C GLU A 34 9.26 3.45 -4.61
N VAL A 35 8.90 3.23 -3.34
CA VAL A 35 9.71 2.34 -2.50
C VAL A 35 9.30 0.90 -2.58
N LEU A 36 8.07 0.61 -3.00
CA LEU A 36 7.61 -0.76 -3.10
C LEU A 36 8.08 -1.41 -4.39
N ASP A 37 8.27 -2.71 -4.33
CA ASP A 37 8.72 -3.50 -5.47
C ASP A 37 7.61 -3.53 -6.53
N LYS A 38 7.87 -2.96 -7.68
CA LYS A 38 6.86 -2.84 -8.72
C LYS A 38 6.53 -4.16 -9.39
N THR A 39 7.32 -5.19 -9.15
CA THR A 39 6.98 -6.52 -9.65
C THR A 39 5.94 -7.21 -8.79
N HIS A 40 5.77 -6.76 -7.55
CA HIS A 40 4.83 -7.36 -6.60
C HIS A 40 3.67 -6.45 -6.25
N PHE A 41 3.82 -5.16 -6.44
CA PHE A 41 2.79 -4.20 -6.09
C PHE A 41 2.40 -3.39 -7.30
N PHE A 42 1.11 -3.17 -7.46
CA PHE A 42 0.58 -2.46 -8.60
C PHE A 42 -0.46 -1.43 -8.13
N ARG A 43 -0.30 -0.19 -8.59
CA ARG A 43 -1.22 0.88 -8.24
C ARG A 43 -2.40 0.83 -9.21
N THR A 44 -3.48 0.21 -8.76
CA THR A 44 -4.67 0.02 -9.61
C THR A 44 -5.52 1.27 -9.68
N HIS A 45 -5.37 2.16 -8.72
CA HIS A 45 -6.16 3.37 -8.62
C HIS A 45 -5.31 4.38 -7.89
N ARG A 46 -5.59 5.67 -8.06
CA ARG A 46 -4.77 6.68 -7.41
C ARG A 46 -4.79 6.55 -5.88
N SER A 47 -5.78 5.86 -5.34
CA SER A 47 -5.90 5.66 -3.90
C SER A 47 -5.59 4.24 -3.45
N PHE A 48 -5.22 3.35 -4.37
CA PHE A 48 -5.01 1.95 -4.02
C PHE A 48 -3.75 1.38 -4.65
N ILE A 49 -3.03 0.61 -3.85
CA ILE A 49 -1.91 -0.21 -4.31
C ILE A 49 -2.17 -1.61 -3.79
N ILE A 50 -2.17 -2.60 -4.66
CA ILE A 50 -2.44 -3.97 -4.27
C ILE A 50 -1.17 -4.81 -4.38
N ASN A 51 -1.15 -5.90 -3.61
CA ASN A 51 -0.07 -6.88 -3.66
C ASN A 51 -0.47 -7.96 -4.66
N LEU A 52 0.26 -8.06 -5.75
CA LEU A 52 -0.09 -8.99 -6.81
C LEU A 52 0.12 -10.44 -6.43
N GLN A 53 0.82 -10.69 -5.34
CA GLN A 53 1.06 -12.05 -4.89
C GLN A 53 -0.02 -12.55 -3.92
N GLU A 54 -0.95 -11.70 -3.56
CA GLU A 54 -2.05 -12.09 -2.68
C GLU A 54 -3.38 -12.22 -3.46
#